data_d8c38f2bd8f9d7b0e34262cb3df9c0a2
#
_entry.id   d8c38f2bd8f9d7b0e34262cb3df9c0a2
#
_cell.length_a   1.000
_cell.length_b   1.000
_cell.length_c   1.000
_cell.angle_alpha   90.00
_cell.angle_beta   90.00
_cell.angle_gamma   90.00
#
_symmetry.space_group_name_H-M   'P 1'
#
loop_
_entity.id
_entity.type
_entity.pdbx_description
1 polymer ?
#
loop_
_entity_poly.entity_id
_entity_poly.type
_entity_poly.pdbx_seq_one_letter_code
_entity_poly.pdbx_strand_id
1 'polypeptide(L)'
;MSKQPYRSELGMISDILQVAMDYGRQGTIITTIARRANLSHYTATDKCQKLIDFGLMELRADKKSNFFITTEKGMQFYGELQRFTETVQAIRIRY
;
A
#
# COMPACT_ATOMS: atom_id res chain seq x y z
N MET A 1 17.67 9.31 11.12
CA MET A 1 17.11 9.46 10.82
C MET A 1 16.62 9.83 10.24
N SER A 2 16.54 10.28 10.00
CA SER A 2 15.94 10.79 9.50
C SER A 2 15.29 10.62 9.05
N LYS A 3 15.26 10.70 9.00
CA LYS A 3 14.41 10.41 8.51
C LYS A 3 13.47 11.26 7.97
N GLN A 4 12.66 11.01 7.30
CA GLN A 4 11.67 11.91 6.86
C GLN A 4 10.76 12.33 7.96
N PRO A 5 10.43 13.61 8.09
CA PRO A 5 9.51 14.03 9.14
C PRO A 5 8.12 13.42 8.97
N TYR A 6 7.73 13.16 7.72
CA TYR A 6 6.46 12.47 7.49
C TYR A 6 6.47 11.86 6.11
N ARG A 7 5.53 10.98 5.89
CA ARG A 7 5.36 10.33 4.60
C ARG A 7 4.07 10.83 3.98
N SER A 8 4.07 10.94 2.66
CA SER A 8 2.86 11.35 1.98
C SER A 8 1.82 10.24 2.04
N GLU A 9 0.56 10.64 1.95
CA GLU A 9 -0.54 9.69 1.92
C GLU A 9 -0.37 8.73 0.75
N LEU A 10 -0.03 9.27 -0.42
CA LEU A 10 0.12 8.44 -1.60
C LEU A 10 1.30 7.49 -1.48
N GLY A 11 2.37 7.91 -0.82
CA GLY A 11 3.51 7.04 -0.59
C GLY A 11 3.16 5.86 0.28
N MET A 12 2.39 6.10 1.34
CA MET A 12 1.97 5.03 2.21
C MET A 12 1.06 4.03 1.49
N ILE A 13 0.12 4.56 0.72
CA ILE A 13 -0.80 3.72 -0.04
C ILE A 13 -0.04 2.87 -1.05
N SER A 14 0.91 3.48 -1.74
CA SER A 14 1.73 2.76 -2.72
C SER A 14 2.47 1.61 -2.06
N ASP A 15 3.07 1.87 -0.92
CA ASP A 15 3.82 0.84 -0.22
C ASP A 15 2.92 -0.30 0.24
N ILE A 16 1.75 0.02 0.75
CA ILE A 16 0.81 -1.01 1.20
C ILE A 16 0.38 -1.90 0.03
N LEU A 17 0.01 -1.27 -1.08
CA LEU A 17 -0.43 -2.04 -2.25
C LEU A 17 0.70 -2.95 -2.75
N GLN A 18 1.91 -2.44 -2.76
CA GLN A 18 3.04 -3.24 -3.22
C GLN A 18 3.30 -4.43 -2.31
N VAL A 19 3.26 -4.23 -1.00
CA VAL A 19 3.48 -5.33 -0.07
C VAL A 19 2.46 -6.43 -0.32
N ALA A 20 1.19 -6.07 -0.44
CA ALA A 20 0.16 -7.06 -0.66
C ALA A 20 0.31 -7.74 -2.01
N MET A 21 0.72 -6.98 -3.04
CA MET A 21 0.94 -7.55 -4.36
C MET A 21 2.04 -8.60 -4.37
N ASP A 22 3.04 -8.42 -3.51
CA ASP A 22 4.14 -9.38 -3.41
C ASP A 22 3.66 -10.77 -2.99
N TYR A 23 2.51 -10.83 -2.32
CA TYR A 23 1.95 -12.11 -1.86
C TYR A 23 0.85 -12.64 -2.77
N GLY A 24 0.53 -11.89 -3.82
CA GLY A 24 -0.41 -12.36 -4.82
C GLY A 24 -1.79 -12.65 -4.27
N ARG A 25 -2.38 -13.70 -4.78
CA ARG A 25 -3.75 -14.06 -4.41
C ARG A 25 -3.89 -14.56 -2.99
N GLN A 26 -2.80 -15.02 -2.41
CA GLN A 26 -2.85 -15.45 -1.02
C GLN A 26 -3.04 -14.26 -0.10
N GLY A 27 -2.49 -13.12 -0.50
CA GLY A 27 -2.54 -11.96 0.36
C GLY A 27 -1.62 -12.10 1.55
N THR A 28 -1.69 -11.14 2.44
CA THR A 28 -0.87 -11.17 3.63
C THR A 28 -1.63 -10.53 4.79
N ILE A 29 -1.11 -10.76 5.99
CA ILE A 29 -1.76 -10.27 7.21
C ILE A 29 -1.30 -8.85 7.51
N ILE A 30 -2.07 -8.19 8.37
CA ILE A 30 -1.82 -6.77 8.68
C ILE A 30 -0.46 -6.55 9.31
N THR A 31 0.01 -7.48 10.12
CA THR A 31 1.30 -7.34 10.77
C THR A 31 2.43 -7.26 9.74
N THR A 32 2.36 -8.07 8.70
CA THR A 32 3.35 -8.04 7.63
C THR A 32 3.30 -6.72 6.88
N ILE A 33 2.09 -6.25 6.60
CA ILE A 33 1.93 -4.97 5.89
C ILE A 33 2.53 -3.85 6.73
N ALA A 34 2.18 -3.79 8.00
CA ALA A 34 2.68 -2.72 8.87
C ALA A 34 4.19 -2.74 8.95
N ARG A 35 4.77 -3.93 9.12
CA ARG A 35 6.21 -4.06 9.25
C ARG A 35 6.93 -3.69 7.96
N ARG A 36 6.48 -4.24 6.84
CA ARG A 36 7.17 -4.01 5.57
C ARG A 36 6.97 -2.61 5.02
N ALA A 37 5.80 -2.03 5.27
CA ALA A 37 5.54 -0.66 4.83
C ALA A 37 6.02 0.36 5.85
N ASN A 38 6.57 -0.10 6.96
CA ASN A 38 7.11 0.75 8.01
C ASN A 38 6.04 1.70 8.55
N LEU A 39 4.93 1.12 8.94
CA LEU A 39 3.80 1.85 9.49
C LEU A 39 3.42 1.27 10.85
N SER A 40 2.79 2.10 11.67
CA SER A 40 2.21 1.57 12.90
C SER A 40 1.06 0.65 12.54
N HIS A 41 0.71 -0.24 13.46
CA HIS A 41 -0.40 -1.15 13.23
C HIS A 41 -1.69 -0.38 12.98
N TYR A 42 -1.90 0.68 13.76
CA TYR A 42 -3.09 1.49 13.61
C TYR A 42 -3.16 2.15 12.23
N THR A 43 -2.06 2.75 11.80
CA THR A 43 -2.02 3.42 10.49
C THR A 43 -2.23 2.42 9.36
N ALA A 44 -1.58 1.26 9.45
CA ALA A 44 -1.74 0.24 8.42
C ALA A 44 -3.19 -0.22 8.33
N THR A 45 -3.82 -0.45 9.47
CA THR A 45 -5.21 -0.88 9.50
C THR A 45 -6.13 0.18 8.90
N ASP A 46 -5.91 1.43 9.28
CA ASP A 46 -6.72 2.54 8.79
C ASP A 46 -6.62 2.67 7.27
N LYS A 47 -5.40 2.63 6.75
CA LYS A 47 -5.19 2.78 5.31
C LYS A 47 -5.73 1.59 4.55
N CYS A 48 -5.54 0.39 5.07
CA CYS A 48 -6.06 -0.81 4.41
C CYS A 48 -7.57 -0.77 4.33
N GLN A 49 -8.23 -0.30 5.39
CA GLN A 49 -9.69 -0.21 5.36
C GLN A 49 -10.15 0.76 4.28
N LYS A 50 -9.48 1.89 4.14
CA LYS A 50 -9.81 2.85 3.09
C LYS A 50 -9.62 2.25 1.71
N LEU A 51 -8.55 1.49 1.53
CA LEU A 51 -8.30 0.85 0.24
C LEU A 51 -9.36 -0.18 -0.09
N ILE A 52 -9.83 -0.90 0.93
CA ILE A 52 -10.92 -1.85 0.74
C ILE A 52 -12.19 -1.10 0.33
N ASP A 53 -12.47 0.01 0.99
CA ASP A 53 -13.68 0.79 0.70
C ASP A 53 -13.71 1.27 -0.73
N PHE A 54 -12.55 1.52 -1.32
CA PHE A 54 -12.47 1.98 -2.71
C PHE A 54 -12.24 0.86 -3.71
N GLY A 55 -12.26 -0.38 -3.25
CA GLY A 55 -12.12 -1.50 -4.15
C GLY A 55 -10.71 -1.78 -4.62
N LEU A 56 -9.71 -1.16 -4.00
CA LEU A 56 -8.32 -1.36 -4.38
C LEU A 56 -7.68 -2.52 -3.64
N MET A 57 -8.29 -2.96 -2.57
CA MET A 57 -7.91 -4.16 -1.84
C MET A 57 -9.16 -4.92 -1.48
N GLU A 58 -8.97 -6.20 -1.17
CA GLU A 58 -10.07 -6.97 -0.62
C GLU A 58 -9.55 -7.76 0.57
N LEU A 59 -10.48 -8.11 1.44
CA LEU A 59 -10.18 -8.82 2.67
C LEU A 59 -10.76 -10.22 2.58
N ARG A 60 -9.91 -11.21 2.79
CA ARG A 60 -10.36 -12.60 2.85
C ARG A 60 -10.20 -13.07 4.28
N ALA A 61 -11.31 -13.36 4.91
CA ALA A 61 -11.29 -13.88 6.27
C ALA A 61 -11.01 -15.37 6.25
N ASP A 62 -10.13 -15.81 7.10
CA ASP A 62 -9.84 -17.21 7.30
C ASP A 62 -10.02 -17.49 8.78
N LYS A 63 -9.91 -18.77 9.17
CA LYS A 63 -10.25 -19.17 10.53
C LYS A 63 -9.54 -18.37 11.59
N LYS A 64 -8.27 -18.05 11.37
CA LYS A 64 -7.48 -17.40 12.39
C LYS A 64 -6.96 -16.05 11.99
N SER A 65 -7.10 -15.69 10.72
CA SER A 65 -6.45 -14.49 10.23
C SER A 65 -7.25 -13.85 9.12
N ASN A 66 -7.01 -12.58 8.93
CA ASN A 66 -7.54 -11.84 7.81
C ASN A 66 -6.41 -11.57 6.84
N PHE A 67 -6.65 -11.87 5.57
CA PHE A 67 -5.64 -11.67 4.53
C PHE A 67 -6.07 -10.54 3.62
N PHE A 68 -5.13 -9.64 3.38
CA PHE A 68 -5.35 -8.47 2.55
C PHE A 68 -4.75 -8.72 1.17
N ILE A 69 -5.52 -8.48 0.14
CA ILE A 69 -5.15 -8.79 -1.23
C ILE A 69 -5.36 -7.54 -2.08
N THR A 70 -4.36 -7.18 -2.88
CA THR A 70 -4.53 -6.07 -3.81
C THR A 70 -5.36 -6.56 -4.99
N THR A 71 -6.45 -5.88 -5.29
CA THR A 71 -7.32 -6.25 -6.40
C THR A 71 -6.70 -5.84 -7.72
N GLU A 72 -7.30 -6.29 -8.81
CA GLU A 72 -6.85 -5.87 -10.14
C GLU A 72 -6.95 -4.36 -10.28
N LYS A 73 -8.02 -3.78 -9.77
CA LYS A 73 -8.18 -2.33 -9.77
C LYS A 73 -7.06 -1.67 -8.97
N GLY A 74 -6.68 -2.30 -7.85
CA GLY A 74 -5.58 -1.80 -7.04
C GLY A 74 -4.25 -1.86 -7.76
N MET A 75 -4.03 -2.91 -8.54
CA MET A 75 -2.80 -3.03 -9.32
C MET A 75 -2.72 -1.95 -10.38
N GLN A 76 -3.84 -1.67 -11.04
CA GLN A 76 -3.89 -0.59 -12.02
C GLN A 76 -3.60 0.75 -11.36
N PHE A 77 -4.22 0.98 -10.22
CA PHE A 77 -4.01 2.22 -9.48
C PHE A 77 -2.54 2.36 -9.08
N TYR A 78 -1.94 1.27 -8.62
CA TYR A 78 -0.54 1.27 -8.24
C TYR A 78 0.35 1.66 -9.44
N GLY A 79 0.07 1.09 -10.60
CA GLY A 79 0.84 1.40 -11.80
C GLY A 79 0.74 2.86 -12.19
N GLU A 80 -0.46 3.42 -12.12
CA GLU A 80 -0.66 4.83 -12.43
C GLU A 80 0.06 5.72 -11.43
N LEU A 81 0.01 5.34 -10.17
CA LEU A 81 0.67 6.10 -9.13
C LEU A 81 2.18 6.10 -9.32
N GLN A 82 2.74 4.97 -9.73
CA GLN A 82 4.17 4.88 -10.01
C GLN A 82 4.56 5.80 -11.17
N ARG A 83 3.77 5.80 -12.23
CA ARG A 83 4.06 6.68 -13.36
C ARG A 83 3.98 8.14 -12.95
N PHE A 84 2.99 8.49 -12.16
CA PHE A 84 2.87 9.86 -11.68
C PHE A 84 4.07 10.25 -10.84
N THR A 85 4.48 9.37 -9.95
CA THR A 85 5.64 9.61 -9.09
C THR A 85 6.91 9.81 -9.91
N GLU A 86 7.09 8.98 -10.93
CA GLU A 86 8.25 9.09 -11.80
C GLU A 86 8.27 10.42 -12.54
N THR A 87 7.10 10.86 -12.99
CA THR A 87 7.00 12.13 -13.67
C THR A 87 7.37 13.29 -12.74
N VAL A 88 6.86 13.24 -11.52
CA VAL A 88 7.17 14.28 -10.54
C VAL A 88 8.66 14.29 -10.24
N GLN A 89 9.26 13.11 -10.08
CA GLN A 89 10.69 13.01 -9.82
C GLN A 89 11.51 13.58 -10.97
N ALA A 90 11.11 13.27 -12.19
CA ALA A 90 11.82 13.76 -13.36
C ALA A 90 11.78 15.28 -13.43
N ILE A 91 10.64 15.87 -13.12
CA ILE A 91 10.50 17.32 -13.11
C ILE A 91 11.41 17.94 -12.05
N ARG A 92 11.42 17.35 -10.88
CA ARG A 92 12.22 17.90 -9.77
C ARG A 92 13.70 17.79 -10.03
N ILE A 93 14.13 16.71 -10.63
CA ILE A 93 15.55 16.50 -10.89
C ILE A 93 16.06 17.47 -11.95
N ARG A 94 15.19 17.91 -12.84
CA ARG A 94 15.60 18.82 -13.89
C ARG A 94 15.95 20.21 -13.38
N TYR A 95 15.59 20.48 -12.19
CA TYR A 95 16.04 21.70 -11.58
C TYR A 95 17.41 21.48 -10.97
#